data_a1c9369519e0829133f8a082a2839cce
#
_entry.id   a1c9369519e0829133f8a082a2839cce
#
_cell.length_a   1.000
_cell.length_b   1.000
_cell.length_c   1.000
_cell.angle_alpha   90.00
_cell.angle_beta   90.00
_cell.angle_gamma   90.00
#
_symmetry.space_group_name_H-M   'P 1'
#
loop_
_entity.id
_entity.type
_entity.pdbx_description
1 polymer ?
#
loop_
_entity_poly.entity_id
_entity_poly.type
_entity_poly.pdbx_seq_one_letter_code
_entity_poly.pdbx_strand_id
1 'polypeptide(L)'
;MSTVRVNDGAGSAEPVKGQTVTGIDRVLDILIFLGEAEQPTLGVTEIAEGLGLSKAVVHRGLTSCRAKGFITFHPSTRRYSLGPRIVSLALGYLDRIDIRAEARPVLTRLSQETQETATLSTRSGWHRVYVDQVTPDRDVKMMVQLGAAFPLHAGASSKAFLAFLDPAEREQYLASQPMSKLTGNTITQPPTLRDELAHIAEVGYAISYGERDPSAGSVAAPVFGPTGAPLAVISIAGPLERFRGEVERLVELLQQAAATLTERVGGRADGAPSE
;
A
#
# COMPACT_ATOMS: atom_id res chain seq x y z
N MET A 1 -9.86 21.77 23.28
CA MET A 1 -9.64 21.94 21.82
C MET A 1 -8.76 20.78 21.37
N SER A 2 -9.36 19.70 20.89
CA SER A 2 -8.64 18.50 20.42
C SER A 2 -8.37 18.70 18.94
N THR A 3 -7.12 18.89 18.57
CA THR A 3 -6.69 18.96 17.16
C THR A 3 -6.77 17.54 16.60
N VAL A 4 -7.59 17.34 15.57
CA VAL A 4 -7.63 16.09 14.81
C VAL A 4 -6.26 15.91 14.14
N ARG A 5 -5.47 14.96 14.60
CA ARG A 5 -4.23 14.58 13.91
C ARG A 5 -4.60 13.65 12.75
N VAL A 6 -4.37 14.12 11.55
CA VAL A 6 -4.37 13.28 10.35
C VAL A 6 -3.00 12.61 10.28
N ASN A 7 -3.00 11.29 10.11
CA ASN A 7 -1.74 10.54 9.96
C ASN A 7 -1.14 10.86 8.57
N ASP A 8 -0.06 11.65 8.52
CA ASP A 8 0.62 12.13 7.31
C ASP A 8 1.27 11.02 6.44
N GLY A 9 0.74 9.81 6.48
CA GLY A 9 1.29 8.65 5.78
C GLY A 9 0.77 8.39 4.36
N ALA A 10 -0.27 9.09 3.91
CA ALA A 10 -0.77 8.98 2.53
C ALA A 10 -0.38 10.25 1.77
N GLY A 11 0.57 10.12 0.84
CA GLY A 11 0.94 11.20 -0.07
C GLY A 11 -0.31 11.67 -0.82
N SER A 12 -0.85 12.84 -0.42
CA SER A 12 -1.81 13.57 -1.23
C SER A 12 -1.13 13.87 -2.57
N ALA A 13 -1.64 13.32 -3.66
CA ALA A 13 -1.23 13.70 -5.00
C ALA A 13 -1.42 15.23 -5.11
N GLU A 14 -0.33 15.97 -5.30
CA GLU A 14 -0.42 17.40 -5.58
C GLU A 14 -1.31 17.61 -6.80
N PRO A 15 -2.28 18.54 -6.77
CA PRO A 15 -3.11 18.82 -7.93
C PRO A 15 -2.24 19.29 -9.08
N VAL A 16 -2.36 18.63 -10.22
CA VAL A 16 -1.73 19.05 -11.48
C VAL A 16 -2.13 20.52 -11.72
N LYS A 17 -1.17 21.41 -11.77
CA LYS A 17 -1.39 22.86 -11.97
C LYS A 17 -2.28 23.08 -13.19
N GLY A 18 -3.50 23.58 -12.99
CA GLY A 18 -4.45 23.95 -14.03
C GLY A 18 -5.78 23.21 -14.03
N GLN A 19 -6.01 22.19 -13.18
CA GLN A 19 -7.34 21.57 -13.07
C GLN A 19 -8.21 22.33 -12.07
N THR A 20 -9.37 22.78 -12.54
CA THR A 20 -10.42 23.31 -11.68
C THR A 20 -10.98 22.15 -10.83
N VAL A 21 -10.82 22.21 -9.51
CA VAL A 21 -11.38 21.20 -8.59
C VAL A 21 -12.89 21.11 -8.82
N THR A 22 -13.33 19.97 -9.36
CA THR A 22 -14.74 19.75 -9.70
C THR A 22 -15.56 19.37 -8.46
N GLY A 23 -16.89 19.38 -8.57
CA GLY A 23 -17.76 18.88 -7.50
C GLY A 23 -17.53 17.39 -7.23
N ILE A 24 -17.03 16.63 -8.22
CA ILE A 24 -16.70 15.21 -8.11
C ILE A 24 -15.45 15.02 -7.26
N ASP A 25 -14.38 15.79 -7.53
CA ASP A 25 -13.13 15.71 -6.75
C ASP A 25 -13.39 15.92 -5.26
N ARG A 26 -14.19 16.94 -4.91
CA ARG A 26 -14.56 17.22 -3.51
C ARG A 26 -15.32 16.08 -2.84
N VAL A 27 -16.12 15.33 -3.59
CA VAL A 27 -16.83 14.16 -3.06
C VAL A 27 -15.85 13.01 -2.80
N LEU A 28 -14.88 12.79 -3.70
CA LEU A 28 -13.83 11.80 -3.53
C LEU A 28 -12.92 12.15 -2.33
N ASP A 29 -12.53 13.42 -2.20
CA ASP A 29 -11.75 13.91 -1.05
C ASP A 29 -12.46 13.65 0.29
N ILE A 30 -13.78 13.86 0.36
CA ILE A 30 -14.58 13.56 1.56
C ILE A 30 -14.54 12.07 1.91
N LEU A 31 -14.65 11.17 0.92
CA LEU A 31 -14.58 9.73 1.15
C LEU A 31 -13.19 9.29 1.63
N ILE A 32 -12.14 9.82 1.01
CA ILE A 32 -10.75 9.56 1.37
C ILE A 32 -10.49 10.04 2.81
N PHE A 33 -10.85 11.28 3.12
CA PHE A 33 -10.66 11.88 4.44
C PHE A 33 -11.36 11.10 5.56
N LEU A 34 -12.58 10.59 5.30
CA LEU A 34 -13.29 9.72 6.24
C LEU A 34 -12.61 8.35 6.41
N GLY A 35 -11.97 7.85 5.36
CA GLY A 35 -11.27 6.56 5.38
C GLY A 35 -9.93 6.59 6.12
N GLU A 36 -9.27 7.74 6.12
CA GLU A 36 -7.94 7.96 6.71
C GLU A 36 -8.01 8.50 8.16
N ALA A 37 -9.19 8.92 8.60
CA ALA A 37 -9.36 9.48 9.93
C ALA A 37 -9.13 8.43 11.03
N GLU A 38 -8.39 8.80 12.08
CA GLU A 38 -8.21 7.98 13.28
C GLU A 38 -9.55 7.74 14.02
N GLN A 39 -10.46 8.70 13.92
CA GLN A 39 -11.77 8.59 14.55
C GLN A 39 -12.75 7.83 13.64
N PRO A 40 -13.51 6.89 14.17
CA PRO A 40 -14.44 6.08 13.38
C PRO A 40 -15.61 6.90 12.79
N THR A 41 -15.83 8.11 13.29
CA THR A 41 -16.87 9.02 12.81
C THR A 41 -16.41 10.47 12.87
N LEU A 42 -16.83 11.30 11.90
CA LEU A 42 -16.53 12.73 11.85
C LEU A 42 -17.79 13.58 11.68
N GLY A 43 -17.77 14.78 12.25
CA GLY A 43 -18.80 15.81 12.04
C GLY A 43 -18.53 16.64 10.79
N VAL A 44 -19.57 17.32 10.26
CA VAL A 44 -19.45 18.20 9.08
C VAL A 44 -18.38 19.28 9.27
N THR A 45 -18.24 19.82 10.48
CA THR A 45 -17.27 20.87 10.79
C THR A 45 -15.84 20.36 10.70
N GLU A 46 -15.56 19.19 11.28
CA GLU A 46 -14.24 18.56 11.25
C GLU A 46 -13.80 18.22 9.81
N ILE A 47 -14.72 17.69 9.01
CA ILE A 47 -14.46 17.41 7.59
C ILE A 47 -14.21 18.70 6.81
N ALA A 48 -15.01 19.75 7.05
CA ALA A 48 -14.87 21.02 6.37
C ALA A 48 -13.53 21.70 6.68
N GLU A 49 -13.12 21.71 7.94
CA GLU A 49 -11.85 22.25 8.40
C GLU A 49 -10.66 21.44 7.86
N GLY A 50 -10.73 20.11 7.94
CA GLY A 50 -9.65 19.23 7.45
C GLY A 50 -9.40 19.32 5.95
N LEU A 51 -10.46 19.56 5.16
CA LEU A 51 -10.37 19.67 3.69
C LEU A 51 -10.31 21.12 3.17
N GLY A 52 -10.40 22.13 4.04
CA GLY A 52 -10.46 23.53 3.60
C GLY A 52 -11.72 23.87 2.79
N LEU A 53 -12.83 23.14 3.01
CA LEU A 53 -14.08 23.29 2.27
C LEU A 53 -15.14 24.01 3.09
N SER A 54 -16.11 24.65 2.41
CA SER A 54 -17.28 25.20 3.13
C SER A 54 -18.20 24.06 3.62
N LYS A 55 -18.83 24.25 4.79
CA LYS A 55 -19.79 23.28 5.36
C LYS A 55 -20.93 22.94 4.39
N ALA A 56 -21.36 23.89 3.56
CA ALA A 56 -22.39 23.67 2.56
C ALA A 56 -21.94 22.72 1.44
N VAL A 57 -20.67 22.79 1.03
CA VAL A 57 -20.08 21.86 0.04
C VAL A 57 -19.99 20.46 0.64
N VAL A 58 -19.43 20.33 1.84
CA VAL A 58 -19.31 19.06 2.56
C VAL A 58 -20.67 18.41 2.75
N HIS A 59 -21.67 19.18 3.22
CA HIS A 59 -23.02 18.63 3.44
C HIS A 59 -23.66 18.09 2.16
N ARG A 60 -23.50 18.78 1.02
CA ARG A 60 -23.99 18.27 -0.28
C ARG A 60 -23.29 16.99 -0.70
N GLY A 61 -21.94 16.92 -0.55
CA GLY A 61 -21.17 15.71 -0.81
C GLY A 61 -21.61 14.53 0.05
N LEU A 62 -21.71 14.73 1.36
CA LEU A 62 -22.16 13.73 2.32
C LEU A 62 -23.58 13.23 2.00
N THR A 63 -24.51 14.14 1.62
CA THR A 63 -25.87 13.78 1.23
C THR A 63 -25.89 12.88 0.00
N SER A 64 -25.12 13.23 -1.04
CA SER A 64 -24.98 12.42 -2.26
C SER A 64 -24.41 11.03 -1.98
N CYS A 65 -23.32 10.97 -1.22
CA CYS A 65 -22.67 9.72 -0.84
C CYS A 65 -23.57 8.83 0.03
N ARG A 66 -24.30 9.42 0.97
CA ARG A 66 -25.27 8.72 1.81
C ARG A 66 -26.39 8.11 0.98
N ALA A 67 -26.94 8.84 0.01
CA ALA A 67 -27.99 8.35 -0.89
C ALA A 67 -27.57 7.11 -1.71
N LYS A 68 -26.25 6.93 -1.91
CA LYS A 68 -25.64 5.78 -2.61
C LYS A 68 -25.09 4.72 -1.68
N GLY A 69 -25.18 4.89 -0.35
CA GLY A 69 -24.68 3.95 0.65
C GLY A 69 -23.18 3.99 0.90
N PHE A 70 -22.45 4.98 0.35
CA PHE A 70 -21.01 5.17 0.58
C PHE A 70 -20.71 5.76 1.96
N ILE A 71 -21.67 6.45 2.56
CA ILE A 71 -21.57 7.09 3.87
C ILE A 71 -22.77 6.71 4.71
N THR A 72 -22.53 6.47 5.99
CA THR A 72 -23.54 6.27 7.03
C THR A 72 -23.63 7.52 7.89
N PHE A 73 -24.85 7.98 8.16
CA PHE A 73 -25.14 9.06 9.12
C PHE A 73 -25.61 8.47 10.45
N HIS A 74 -25.06 8.93 11.54
CA HIS A 74 -25.40 8.53 12.91
C HIS A 74 -26.28 9.61 13.55
N PRO A 75 -27.61 9.43 13.66
CA PRO A 75 -28.52 10.47 14.12
C PRO A 75 -28.27 10.92 15.57
N SER A 76 -27.89 10.01 16.45
CA SER A 76 -27.63 10.29 17.87
C SER A 76 -26.44 11.23 18.09
N THR A 77 -25.41 11.13 17.27
CA THR A 77 -24.17 11.94 17.38
C THR A 77 -24.08 13.03 16.32
N ARG A 78 -24.94 13.01 15.30
CA ARG A 78 -24.88 13.85 14.09
C ARG A 78 -23.54 13.77 13.35
N ARG A 79 -22.90 12.59 13.41
CA ARG A 79 -21.60 12.31 12.77
C ARG A 79 -21.77 11.36 11.58
N TYR A 80 -20.73 11.25 10.78
CA TYR A 80 -20.68 10.46 9.56
C TYR A 80 -19.52 9.46 9.63
N SER A 81 -19.73 8.29 9.05
CA SER A 81 -18.70 7.27 8.81
C SER A 81 -18.77 6.74 7.39
N LEU A 82 -17.76 5.99 6.95
CA LEU A 82 -17.88 5.19 5.72
C LEU A 82 -19.08 4.23 5.82
N GLY A 83 -19.75 4.05 4.69
CA GLY A 83 -20.92 3.19 4.57
C GLY A 83 -20.59 1.81 3.95
N PRO A 84 -21.54 0.84 4.04
CA PRO A 84 -21.31 -0.54 3.61
C PRO A 84 -21.05 -0.69 2.10
N ARG A 85 -21.40 0.30 1.29
CA ARG A 85 -21.14 0.27 -0.16
C ARG A 85 -19.64 0.25 -0.46
N ILE A 86 -18.82 0.86 0.39
CA ILE A 86 -17.34 0.81 0.29
C ILE A 86 -16.86 -0.65 0.36
N VAL A 87 -17.37 -1.41 1.34
CA VAL A 87 -17.03 -2.83 1.51
C VAL A 87 -17.45 -3.64 0.28
N SER A 88 -18.66 -3.43 -0.23
CA SER A 88 -19.16 -4.13 -1.42
C SER A 88 -18.29 -3.87 -2.66
N LEU A 89 -17.84 -2.63 -2.86
CA LEU A 89 -16.95 -2.29 -3.98
C LEU A 89 -15.56 -2.89 -3.79
N ALA A 90 -15.02 -2.82 -2.57
CA ALA A 90 -13.73 -3.41 -2.25
C ALA A 90 -13.74 -4.93 -2.47
N LEU A 91 -14.77 -5.63 -2.00
CA LEU A 91 -14.93 -7.07 -2.22
C LEU A 91 -15.09 -7.40 -3.71
N GLY A 92 -15.93 -6.68 -4.45
CA GLY A 92 -16.09 -6.90 -5.90
C GLY A 92 -14.82 -6.60 -6.71
N TYR A 93 -13.94 -5.74 -6.23
CA TYR A 93 -12.60 -5.54 -6.80
C TYR A 93 -11.69 -6.71 -6.42
N LEU A 94 -11.66 -7.12 -5.14
CA LEU A 94 -10.82 -8.20 -4.63
C LEU A 94 -11.21 -9.57 -5.21
N ASP A 95 -12.50 -9.82 -5.45
CA ASP A 95 -13.00 -11.04 -6.10
C ASP A 95 -12.51 -11.20 -7.55
N ARG A 96 -12.12 -10.10 -8.20
CA ARG A 96 -11.52 -10.12 -9.54
C ARG A 96 -10.01 -10.32 -9.52
N ILE A 97 -9.39 -10.19 -8.36
CA ILE A 97 -7.95 -10.44 -8.16
C ILE A 97 -7.81 -11.84 -7.58
N ASP A 98 -7.69 -12.81 -8.47
CA ASP A 98 -7.44 -14.20 -8.12
C ASP A 98 -6.16 -14.37 -7.28
N ILE A 99 -5.19 -13.45 -7.46
CA ILE A 99 -3.93 -13.39 -6.72
C ILE A 99 -4.10 -13.38 -5.19
N ARG A 100 -5.16 -12.78 -4.64
CA ARG A 100 -5.38 -12.76 -3.18
C ARG A 100 -5.76 -14.14 -2.64
N ALA A 101 -6.65 -14.85 -3.35
CA ALA A 101 -7.07 -16.20 -2.99
C ALA A 101 -5.86 -17.15 -3.06
N GLU A 102 -5.06 -17.07 -4.13
CA GLU A 102 -3.86 -17.87 -4.30
C GLU A 102 -2.75 -17.53 -3.28
N ALA A 103 -2.59 -16.26 -2.94
CA ALA A 103 -1.57 -15.81 -1.99
C ALA A 103 -1.88 -16.18 -0.53
N ARG A 104 -3.15 -16.22 -0.13
CA ARG A 104 -3.53 -16.41 1.28
C ARG A 104 -2.91 -17.63 1.95
N PRO A 105 -2.90 -18.84 1.36
CA PRO A 105 -2.22 -20.02 1.93
C PRO A 105 -0.71 -19.83 2.04
N VAL A 106 -0.10 -19.15 1.06
CA VAL A 106 1.35 -18.87 1.02
C VAL A 106 1.73 -17.93 2.14
N LEU A 107 0.98 -16.83 2.31
CA LEU A 107 1.21 -15.86 3.40
C LEU A 107 1.01 -16.50 4.77
N THR A 108 0.02 -17.40 4.92
CA THR A 108 -0.22 -18.11 6.16
C THR A 108 0.97 -18.98 6.53
N ARG A 109 1.49 -19.75 5.56
CA ARG A 109 2.68 -20.58 5.75
C ARG A 109 3.92 -19.71 6.09
N LEU A 110 4.17 -18.64 5.34
CA LEU A 110 5.28 -17.71 5.62
C LEU A 110 5.20 -17.13 7.03
N SER A 111 4.04 -16.67 7.45
CA SER A 111 3.88 -16.10 8.79
C SER A 111 4.08 -17.16 9.89
N GLN A 112 3.63 -18.40 9.67
CA GLN A 112 3.85 -19.49 10.61
C GLN A 112 5.32 -19.90 10.73
N GLU A 113 6.01 -20.05 9.59
CA GLU A 113 7.42 -20.47 9.56
C GLU A 113 8.39 -19.38 10.06
N THR A 114 8.11 -18.13 9.73
CA THR A 114 8.97 -17.01 10.12
C THR A 114 8.63 -16.40 11.47
N GLN A 115 7.40 -16.63 11.94
CA GLN A 115 6.84 -15.93 13.11
C GLN A 115 6.87 -14.40 12.96
N GLU A 116 6.79 -13.91 11.73
CA GLU A 116 6.71 -12.50 11.36
C GLU A 116 5.51 -12.23 10.46
N THR A 117 5.20 -10.97 10.23
CA THR A 117 4.05 -10.58 9.40
C THR A 117 4.36 -10.78 7.93
N ALA A 118 3.56 -11.60 7.26
CA ALA A 118 3.59 -11.78 5.81
C ALA A 118 2.51 -10.91 5.16
N THR A 119 2.86 -10.21 4.07
CA THR A 119 1.93 -9.31 3.37
C THR A 119 1.89 -9.55 1.89
N LEU A 120 0.74 -9.21 1.27
CA LEU A 120 0.55 -9.09 -0.17
C LEU A 120 0.30 -7.64 -0.51
N SER A 121 0.97 -7.17 -1.55
CA SER A 121 0.76 -5.83 -2.10
C SER A 121 0.53 -5.89 -3.60
N THR A 122 -0.27 -4.97 -4.12
CA THR A 122 -0.45 -4.71 -5.54
C THR A 122 -0.04 -3.29 -5.88
N ARG A 123 0.14 -2.99 -7.17
CA ARG A 123 0.46 -1.64 -7.64
C ARG A 123 -0.81 -0.91 -8.11
N SER A 124 -0.89 0.36 -7.78
CA SER A 124 -1.89 1.29 -8.30
C SER A 124 -1.19 2.59 -8.73
N GLY A 125 -1.00 2.78 -10.03
CA GLY A 125 -0.19 3.88 -10.57
C GLY A 125 1.24 3.87 -10.01
N TRP A 126 1.66 4.98 -9.43
CA TRP A 126 2.98 5.14 -8.79
C TRP A 126 3.01 4.76 -7.30
N HIS A 127 2.00 4.03 -6.84
CA HIS A 127 1.89 3.61 -5.45
C HIS A 127 1.76 2.09 -5.34
N ARG A 128 2.24 1.57 -4.23
CA ARG A 128 2.00 0.21 -3.77
C ARG A 128 0.90 0.24 -2.71
N VAL A 129 -0.03 -0.70 -2.80
CA VAL A 129 -1.16 -0.83 -1.87
C VAL A 129 -1.13 -2.20 -1.21
N TYR A 130 -1.29 -2.26 0.12
CA TYR A 130 -1.46 -3.53 0.83
C TYR A 130 -2.87 -4.08 0.62
N VAL A 131 -2.98 -5.31 0.12
CA VAL A 131 -4.27 -5.97 -0.15
C VAL A 131 -4.55 -7.15 0.76
N ASP A 132 -3.53 -7.73 1.39
CA ASP A 132 -3.68 -8.76 2.42
C ASP A 132 -2.50 -8.79 3.38
N GLN A 133 -2.73 -9.33 4.59
CA GLN A 133 -1.69 -9.63 5.57
C GLN A 133 -2.07 -10.85 6.42
N VAL A 134 -1.05 -11.58 6.86
CA VAL A 134 -1.14 -12.60 7.92
C VAL A 134 -0.14 -12.23 9.00
N THR A 135 -0.62 -12.05 10.21
CA THR A 135 0.22 -11.72 11.36
C THR A 135 0.49 -12.95 12.23
N PRO A 136 1.67 -13.08 12.82
CA PRO A 136 1.96 -14.14 13.78
C PRO A 136 1.17 -13.94 15.09
N ASP A 137 1.08 -15.01 15.87
CA ASP A 137 0.56 -14.95 17.23
C ASP A 137 1.69 -14.55 18.19
N ARG A 138 2.05 -13.25 18.13
CA ARG A 138 3.07 -12.61 18.98
C ARG A 138 2.57 -11.26 19.45
N ASP A 139 2.93 -10.87 20.68
CA ASP A 139 2.56 -9.57 21.24
C ASP A 139 3.20 -8.42 20.44
N VAL A 140 4.50 -8.54 20.14
CA VAL A 140 5.24 -7.55 19.33
C VAL A 140 5.40 -8.05 17.91
N LYS A 141 4.65 -7.46 17.00
CA LYS A 141 4.61 -7.75 15.56
C LYS A 141 4.42 -6.49 14.75
N MET A 142 4.88 -6.49 13.51
CA MET A 142 4.54 -5.42 12.56
C MET A 142 3.13 -5.65 12.05
N MET A 143 2.38 -4.56 11.90
CA MET A 143 1.05 -4.57 11.26
C MET A 143 1.02 -3.51 10.17
N VAL A 144 0.28 -3.78 9.10
CA VAL A 144 0.08 -2.83 8.02
C VAL A 144 -1.40 -2.48 7.89
N GLN A 145 -1.68 -1.24 7.51
CA GLN A 145 -3.03 -0.83 7.17
C GLN A 145 -3.37 -1.30 5.76
N LEU A 146 -4.35 -2.18 5.65
CA LEU A 146 -4.85 -2.63 4.34
C LEU A 146 -5.52 -1.46 3.61
N GLY A 147 -5.28 -1.35 2.31
CA GLY A 147 -5.75 -0.24 1.49
C GLY A 147 -4.85 1.01 1.52
N ALA A 148 -3.92 1.11 2.46
CA ALA A 148 -2.98 2.23 2.49
C ALA A 148 -2.01 2.18 1.30
N ALA A 149 -1.83 3.34 0.66
CA ALA A 149 -0.95 3.52 -0.51
C ALA A 149 0.39 4.11 -0.09
N PHE A 150 1.48 3.60 -0.64
CA PHE A 150 2.84 4.04 -0.37
C PHE A 150 3.60 4.27 -1.67
N PRO A 151 4.48 5.29 -1.75
CA PRO A 151 5.28 5.56 -2.93
C PRO A 151 6.24 4.39 -3.23
N LEU A 152 6.63 4.23 -4.50
CA LEU A 152 7.44 3.08 -4.93
C LEU A 152 8.94 3.18 -4.56
N HIS A 153 9.42 4.32 -4.06
CA HIS A 153 10.85 4.49 -3.73
C HIS A 153 11.23 4.01 -2.32
N ALA A 154 10.28 3.78 -1.41
CA ALA A 154 10.57 3.53 0.00
C ALA A 154 10.02 2.21 0.51
N GLY A 155 10.89 1.41 1.14
CA GLY A 155 10.59 0.12 1.72
C GLY A 155 10.69 -1.05 0.73
N ALA A 156 10.96 -2.25 1.24
CA ALA A 156 11.26 -3.43 0.42
C ALA A 156 10.21 -3.71 -0.66
N SER A 157 8.92 -3.82 -0.28
CA SER A 157 7.86 -4.13 -1.25
C SER A 157 7.69 -3.08 -2.34
N SER A 158 7.93 -1.80 -2.03
CA SER A 158 7.86 -0.70 -2.99
C SER A 158 9.01 -0.78 -3.98
N LYS A 159 10.24 -0.94 -3.48
CA LYS A 159 11.44 -1.09 -4.33
C LYS A 159 11.39 -2.36 -5.18
N ALA A 160 10.84 -3.47 -4.64
CA ALA A 160 10.63 -4.69 -5.41
C ALA A 160 9.70 -4.47 -6.61
N PHE A 161 8.58 -3.72 -6.46
CA PHE A 161 7.80 -3.34 -7.63
C PHE A 161 8.58 -2.50 -8.62
N LEU A 162 9.23 -1.43 -8.14
CA LEU A 162 9.90 -0.47 -9.01
C LEU A 162 11.07 -1.10 -9.79
N ALA A 163 11.80 -2.04 -9.19
CA ALA A 163 12.93 -2.72 -9.83
C ALA A 163 12.52 -3.57 -11.05
N PHE A 164 11.31 -4.15 -11.01
CA PHE A 164 10.81 -5.03 -12.07
C PHE A 164 9.78 -4.39 -13.00
N LEU A 165 9.59 -3.05 -12.94
CA LEU A 165 8.85 -2.33 -13.96
C LEU A 165 9.63 -2.28 -15.28
N ASP A 166 8.89 -2.03 -16.37
CA ASP A 166 9.52 -1.69 -17.64
C ASP A 166 10.58 -0.59 -17.47
N PRO A 167 11.76 -0.69 -18.09
CA PRO A 167 12.84 0.28 -17.92
C PRO A 167 12.40 1.74 -18.18
N ALA A 168 11.56 1.98 -19.19
CA ALA A 168 11.09 3.32 -19.50
C ALA A 168 10.12 3.84 -18.41
N GLU A 169 9.26 2.97 -17.89
CA GLU A 169 8.34 3.30 -16.79
C GLU A 169 9.13 3.58 -15.49
N ARG A 170 10.15 2.79 -15.20
CA ARG A 170 11.04 3.01 -14.06
C ARG A 170 11.78 4.35 -14.15
N GLU A 171 12.37 4.68 -15.30
CA GLU A 171 13.02 5.98 -15.49
C GLU A 171 12.03 7.15 -15.43
N GLN A 172 10.81 6.96 -15.91
CA GLN A 172 9.76 7.96 -15.76
C GLN A 172 9.44 8.22 -14.28
N TYR A 173 9.36 7.16 -13.45
CA TYR A 173 9.19 7.32 -12.00
C TYR A 173 10.33 8.14 -11.39
N LEU A 174 11.58 7.76 -11.65
CA LEU A 174 12.76 8.44 -11.11
C LEU A 174 12.85 9.91 -11.51
N ALA A 175 12.35 10.26 -12.71
CA ALA A 175 12.39 11.63 -13.22
C ALA A 175 11.21 12.51 -12.75
N SER A 176 10.05 11.92 -12.48
CA SER A 176 8.80 12.69 -12.30
C SER A 176 8.22 12.63 -10.89
N GLN A 177 8.57 11.61 -10.09
CA GLN A 177 7.93 11.43 -8.79
C GLN A 177 8.77 12.02 -7.64
N PRO A 178 8.13 12.69 -6.67
CA PRO A 178 8.83 13.16 -5.49
C PRO A 178 9.28 11.97 -4.64
N MET A 179 10.54 11.98 -4.23
CA MET A 179 11.10 10.99 -3.30
C MET A 179 11.14 11.56 -1.89
N SER A 180 9.97 11.65 -1.28
CA SER A 180 9.82 12.19 0.07
C SER A 180 10.59 11.35 1.09
N LYS A 181 11.28 12.02 2.00
CA LYS A 181 11.99 11.38 3.10
C LYS A 181 11.00 10.97 4.18
N LEU A 182 10.77 9.67 4.35
CA LEU A 182 9.86 9.13 5.38
C LEU A 182 10.59 8.88 6.70
N THR A 183 11.87 8.47 6.62
CA THR A 183 12.75 8.26 7.76
C THR A 183 14.17 8.74 7.45
N GLY A 184 15.08 8.61 8.43
CA GLY A 184 16.51 8.85 8.18
C GLY A 184 17.14 7.94 7.13
N ASN A 185 16.55 6.76 6.91
CA ASN A 185 17.07 5.69 6.05
C ASN A 185 16.42 5.65 4.65
N THR A 186 15.42 6.49 4.38
CA THR A 186 14.75 6.55 3.07
C THR A 186 15.74 7.00 1.99
N ILE A 187 15.84 6.23 0.91
CA ILE A 187 16.61 6.63 -0.28
C ILE A 187 15.82 7.71 -1.03
N THR A 188 16.39 8.92 -1.13
CA THR A 188 15.75 10.08 -1.75
C THR A 188 16.50 10.62 -2.97
N GLN A 189 17.63 10.00 -3.33
CA GLN A 189 18.44 10.41 -4.46
C GLN A 189 18.25 9.46 -5.64
N PRO A 190 17.81 9.96 -6.83
CA PRO A 190 17.57 9.11 -7.99
C PRO A 190 18.76 8.22 -8.41
N PRO A 191 20.03 8.69 -8.41
CA PRO A 191 21.16 7.82 -8.74
C PRO A 191 21.30 6.64 -7.76
N THR A 192 21.25 6.92 -6.46
CA THR A 192 21.36 5.89 -5.41
C THR A 192 20.21 4.88 -5.50
N LEU A 193 19.00 5.36 -5.77
CA LEU A 193 17.86 4.47 -5.93
C LEU A 193 18.01 3.61 -7.20
N ARG A 194 18.54 4.16 -8.29
CA ARG A 194 18.78 3.39 -9.53
C ARG A 194 19.78 2.24 -9.31
N ASP A 195 20.86 2.48 -8.57
CA ASP A 195 21.84 1.45 -8.23
C ASP A 195 21.22 0.35 -7.36
N GLU A 196 20.42 0.74 -6.37
CA GLU A 196 19.67 -0.17 -5.51
C GLU A 196 18.66 -1.02 -6.32
N LEU A 197 17.92 -0.41 -7.25
CA LEU A 197 16.95 -1.12 -8.10
C LEU A 197 17.64 -2.09 -9.06
N ALA A 198 18.83 -1.75 -9.58
CA ALA A 198 19.63 -2.64 -10.41
C ALA A 198 20.07 -3.87 -9.60
N HIS A 199 20.54 -3.67 -8.39
CA HIS A 199 20.87 -4.77 -7.48
C HIS A 199 19.67 -5.65 -7.16
N ILE A 200 18.51 -5.06 -6.85
CA ILE A 200 17.26 -5.80 -6.60
C ILE A 200 16.87 -6.66 -7.82
N ALA A 201 16.98 -6.11 -9.03
CA ALA A 201 16.69 -6.85 -10.26
C ALA A 201 17.63 -8.05 -10.48
N GLU A 202 18.90 -7.92 -10.07
CA GLU A 202 19.89 -8.99 -10.14
C GLU A 202 19.63 -10.12 -9.15
N VAL A 203 19.34 -9.77 -7.87
CA VAL A 203 19.16 -10.78 -6.79
C VAL A 203 17.74 -11.32 -6.67
N GLY A 204 16.74 -10.65 -7.27
CA GLY A 204 15.33 -11.08 -7.28
C GLY A 204 14.52 -10.69 -6.04
N TYR A 205 15.08 -9.92 -5.11
CA TYR A 205 14.39 -9.47 -3.90
C TYR A 205 14.91 -8.12 -3.42
N ALA A 206 14.11 -7.43 -2.60
CA ALA A 206 14.48 -6.18 -1.97
C ALA A 206 14.53 -6.32 -0.45
N ILE A 207 15.46 -5.61 0.19
CA ILE A 207 15.53 -5.49 1.65
C ILE A 207 15.31 -4.03 2.03
N SER A 208 14.74 -3.80 3.22
CA SER A 208 14.61 -2.47 3.81
C SER A 208 14.91 -2.52 5.31
N TYR A 209 15.78 -1.63 5.75
CA TYR A 209 16.14 -1.43 7.14
C TYR A 209 15.66 -0.05 7.60
N GLY A 210 14.40 0.03 8.01
CA GLY A 210 13.86 1.26 8.57
C GLY A 210 13.59 2.40 7.56
N GLU A 211 13.43 2.12 6.27
CA GLU A 211 13.22 3.16 5.26
C GLU A 211 11.86 3.86 5.36
N ARG A 212 10.83 3.17 5.80
CA ARG A 212 9.47 3.70 5.96
C ARG A 212 9.06 3.86 7.42
N ASP A 213 9.45 2.92 8.25
CA ASP A 213 9.27 2.91 9.70
C ASP A 213 10.61 2.56 10.32
N PRO A 214 11.20 3.44 11.17
CA PRO A 214 12.53 3.22 11.74
C PRO A 214 12.66 1.93 12.54
N SER A 215 11.56 1.41 13.08
CA SER A 215 11.52 0.20 13.91
C SER A 215 11.34 -1.10 13.09
N ALA A 216 11.12 -1.00 11.77
CA ALA A 216 10.78 -2.14 10.90
C ALA A 216 11.93 -2.57 10.00
N GLY A 217 12.18 -3.88 9.94
CA GLY A 217 12.92 -4.54 8.87
C GLY A 217 11.97 -5.31 7.96
N SER A 218 12.25 -5.36 6.67
CA SER A 218 11.44 -6.13 5.73
C SER A 218 12.25 -6.64 4.54
N VAL A 219 11.84 -7.80 4.03
CA VAL A 219 12.26 -8.36 2.74
C VAL A 219 11.04 -8.57 1.85
N ALA A 220 11.17 -8.36 0.55
CA ALA A 220 10.08 -8.47 -0.41
C ALA A 220 10.55 -9.05 -1.74
N ALA A 221 9.71 -9.87 -2.36
CA ALA A 221 9.96 -10.46 -3.67
C ALA A 221 8.73 -10.29 -4.58
N PRO A 222 8.95 -10.07 -5.89
CA PRO A 222 7.87 -9.97 -6.86
C PRO A 222 7.21 -11.33 -7.10
N VAL A 223 5.94 -11.27 -7.45
CA VAL A 223 5.15 -12.37 -8.00
C VAL A 223 4.81 -11.98 -9.42
N PHE A 224 5.33 -12.71 -10.39
CA PHE A 224 5.16 -12.39 -11.79
C PHE A 224 3.86 -12.96 -12.34
N GLY A 225 3.20 -12.21 -13.20
CA GLY A 225 2.05 -12.69 -13.97
C GLY A 225 2.46 -13.35 -15.29
N PRO A 226 1.49 -13.84 -16.07
CA PRO A 226 1.74 -14.51 -17.36
C PRO A 226 2.49 -13.64 -18.39
N THR A 227 2.43 -12.33 -18.26
CA THR A 227 3.12 -11.36 -19.15
C THR A 227 4.58 -11.12 -18.77
N GLY A 228 5.09 -11.72 -17.68
CA GLY A 228 6.40 -11.43 -17.12
C GLY A 228 6.47 -10.13 -16.30
N ALA A 229 5.39 -9.36 -16.23
CA ALA A 229 5.32 -8.17 -15.38
C ALA A 229 5.00 -8.55 -13.92
N PRO A 230 5.46 -7.76 -12.93
CA PRO A 230 5.12 -7.99 -11.52
C PRO A 230 3.62 -7.75 -11.28
N LEU A 231 2.87 -8.84 -11.04
CA LEU A 231 1.45 -8.84 -10.71
C LEU A 231 1.21 -8.37 -9.27
N ALA A 232 2.06 -8.83 -8.37
CA ALA A 232 2.02 -8.54 -6.94
C ALA A 232 3.43 -8.58 -6.35
N VAL A 233 3.53 -8.19 -5.09
CA VAL A 233 4.73 -8.40 -4.25
C VAL A 233 4.29 -9.02 -2.95
N ILE A 234 4.94 -10.09 -2.53
CA ILE A 234 4.84 -10.62 -1.17
C ILE A 234 6.02 -10.14 -0.33
N SER A 235 5.82 -9.98 0.95
CA SER A 235 6.90 -9.56 1.86
C SER A 235 6.75 -10.13 3.26
N ILE A 236 7.89 -10.20 3.97
CA ILE A 236 7.98 -10.51 5.39
C ILE A 236 8.49 -9.25 6.09
N ALA A 237 7.81 -8.83 7.15
CA ALA A 237 8.16 -7.66 7.94
C ALA A 237 8.13 -7.98 9.44
N GLY A 238 9.18 -7.59 10.13
CA GLY A 238 9.33 -7.76 11.58
C GLY A 238 10.00 -6.55 12.22
N PRO A 239 10.03 -6.49 13.56
CA PRO A 239 10.84 -5.53 14.29
C PRO A 239 12.30 -5.60 13.86
N LEU A 240 12.92 -4.44 13.62
CA LEU A 240 14.24 -4.32 13.00
C LEU A 240 15.33 -5.14 13.69
N GLU A 241 15.30 -5.17 15.00
CA GLU A 241 16.26 -5.93 15.82
C GLU A 241 16.23 -7.44 15.52
N ARG A 242 15.03 -8.04 15.47
CA ARG A 242 14.87 -9.47 15.14
C ARG A 242 15.20 -9.74 13.67
N PHE A 243 14.72 -8.85 12.79
CA PHE A 243 14.89 -8.98 11.35
C PHE A 243 16.36 -9.10 10.96
N ARG A 244 17.25 -8.28 11.55
CA ARG A 244 18.69 -8.28 11.25
C ARG A 244 19.37 -9.62 11.50
N GLY A 245 18.94 -10.35 12.50
CA GLY A 245 19.52 -11.65 12.86
C GLY A 245 19.07 -12.81 11.97
N GLU A 246 17.99 -12.61 11.17
CA GLU A 246 17.36 -13.69 10.42
C GLU A 246 17.22 -13.41 8.91
N VAL A 247 17.78 -12.32 8.42
CA VAL A 247 17.54 -11.82 7.07
C VAL A 247 17.81 -12.86 5.98
N GLU A 248 18.89 -13.61 6.06
CA GLU A 248 19.25 -14.63 5.07
C GLU A 248 18.18 -15.73 4.99
N ARG A 249 17.77 -16.27 6.14
CA ARG A 249 16.71 -17.28 6.24
C ARG A 249 15.36 -16.73 5.71
N LEU A 250 15.03 -15.47 6.03
CA LEU A 250 13.80 -14.83 5.56
C LEU A 250 13.79 -14.65 4.05
N VAL A 251 14.92 -14.32 3.44
CA VAL A 251 15.11 -14.21 2.00
C VAL A 251 14.84 -15.56 1.31
N GLU A 252 15.47 -16.65 1.79
CA GLU A 252 15.29 -17.98 1.21
C GLU A 252 13.83 -18.43 1.22
N LEU A 253 13.15 -18.30 2.36
CA LEU A 253 11.74 -18.68 2.50
C LEU A 253 10.84 -17.82 1.60
N LEU A 254 11.12 -16.52 1.51
CA LEU A 254 10.35 -15.60 0.70
C LEU A 254 10.49 -15.88 -0.80
N GLN A 255 11.71 -16.11 -1.29
CA GLN A 255 11.97 -16.42 -2.71
C GLN A 255 11.27 -17.71 -3.13
N GLN A 256 11.34 -18.78 -2.30
CA GLN A 256 10.61 -20.03 -2.55
C GLN A 256 9.08 -19.81 -2.61
N ALA A 257 8.56 -18.99 -1.70
CA ALA A 257 7.15 -18.66 -1.67
C ALA A 257 6.71 -17.82 -2.88
N ALA A 258 7.55 -16.86 -3.31
CA ALA A 258 7.29 -16.02 -4.48
C ALA A 258 7.30 -16.84 -5.78
N ALA A 259 8.26 -17.76 -5.93
CA ALA A 259 8.32 -18.69 -7.05
C ALA A 259 7.07 -19.57 -7.12
N THR A 260 6.69 -20.20 -5.97
CA THR A 260 5.49 -21.03 -5.88
C THR A 260 4.22 -20.25 -6.26
N LEU A 261 4.09 -19.00 -5.79
CA LEU A 261 2.92 -18.18 -6.10
C LEU A 261 2.93 -17.71 -7.57
N THR A 262 4.10 -17.41 -8.12
CA THR A 262 4.28 -17.07 -9.55
C THR A 262 3.81 -18.22 -10.45
N GLU A 263 4.21 -19.46 -10.16
CA GLU A 263 3.75 -20.63 -10.91
C GLU A 263 2.22 -20.83 -10.83
N ARG A 264 1.63 -20.64 -9.64
CA ARG A 264 0.17 -20.78 -9.44
C ARG A 264 -0.66 -19.77 -10.23
N VAL A 265 -0.14 -18.57 -10.45
CA VAL A 265 -0.83 -17.54 -11.24
C VAL A 265 -0.44 -17.55 -12.71
N GLY A 266 0.27 -18.58 -13.17
CA GLY A 266 0.65 -18.78 -14.56
C GLY A 266 1.83 -17.94 -15.03
N GLY A 267 2.58 -17.35 -14.11
CA GLY A 267 3.83 -16.63 -14.39
C GLY A 267 5.06 -17.54 -14.40
N ARG A 268 6.22 -16.95 -14.71
CA ARG A 268 7.53 -17.61 -14.62
C ARG A 268 8.40 -16.86 -13.62
N ALA A 269 9.18 -17.62 -12.85
CA ALA A 269 10.04 -17.07 -11.80
C ALA A 269 11.17 -16.15 -12.32
N ASP A 270 11.51 -16.26 -13.59
CA ASP A 270 12.50 -15.43 -14.30
C ASP A 270 11.92 -14.12 -14.86
N GLY A 271 10.62 -13.89 -14.67
CA GLY A 271 9.92 -12.72 -15.21
C GLY A 271 9.78 -12.71 -16.74
N ALA A 272 10.10 -13.82 -17.43
CA ALA A 272 9.90 -13.94 -18.86
C ALA A 272 8.40 -14.12 -19.21
N PRO A 273 7.90 -13.53 -20.31
CA PRO A 273 6.53 -13.75 -20.76
C PRO A 273 6.30 -15.22 -21.10
N SER A 274 5.09 -15.75 -20.84
CA SER A 274 4.67 -17.06 -21.29
C SER A 274 4.58 -17.07 -22.83
N GLU A 275 5.19 -18.06 -23.47
CA GLU A 275 5.04 -18.29 -24.92
C GLU A 275 3.59 -18.66 -25.29
#